data_e3a3f77df59428dc65ac2b8b58befd88
#
_entry.id   e3a3f77df59428dc65ac2b8b58befd88
#
_cell.length_a   1.000
_cell.length_b   1.000
_cell.length_c   1.000
_cell.angle_alpha   90.00
_cell.angle_beta   90.00
_cell.angle_gamma   90.00
#
_symmetry.space_group_name_H-M   'P 1'
#
loop_
_entity.id
_entity.type
_entity.pdbx_description
1 polymer ?
#
loop_
_entity_poly.entity_id
_entity_poly.type
_entity_poly.pdbx_seq_one_letter_code
_entity_poly.pdbx_strand_id
1 'polypeptide(L)'
;MQLDTITKFLNTFFQVERYNEEEQGGIYLPSTRSIKRLGLALEPWDGLYNWVKSQHIDALFLHRPWKLDVEQLPPDIGVISYHLPFDESLTLGFNTRLADVLSLSNLEVFGEKQNRPIGMIGQAPNQSFTNICNCIKEVFNEYEQIRAASESEVKKVAVVGAMTDLLVREAASHGVN
;
A
#
# COMPACT_ATOMS: atom_id res chain seq x y z
N MET A 1 -10.88 -17.85 13.91
CA MET A 1 -11.22 -17.67 12.47
C MET A 1 -10.33 -18.61 11.66
N GLN A 2 -10.73 -19.06 10.48
CA GLN A 2 -9.88 -19.90 9.61
C GLN A 2 -9.14 -19.02 8.59
N LEU A 3 -7.98 -19.50 8.13
CA LEU A 3 -7.16 -18.79 7.13
C LEU A 3 -7.96 -18.47 5.87
N ASP A 4 -8.74 -19.44 5.37
CA ASP A 4 -9.61 -19.27 4.20
C ASP A 4 -10.65 -18.16 4.36
N THR A 5 -11.16 -17.98 5.59
CA THR A 5 -12.13 -16.90 5.87
C THR A 5 -11.50 -15.53 5.75
N ILE A 6 -10.27 -15.38 6.25
CA ILE A 6 -9.49 -14.15 6.12
C ILE A 6 -9.16 -13.89 4.66
N THR A 7 -8.69 -14.92 3.95
CA THR A 7 -8.34 -14.82 2.53
C THR A 7 -9.54 -14.41 1.67
N LYS A 8 -10.71 -15.02 1.88
CA LYS A 8 -11.94 -14.63 1.17
C LYS A 8 -12.32 -13.16 1.40
N PHE A 9 -12.21 -12.69 2.64
CA PHE A 9 -12.44 -11.29 2.96
C PHE A 9 -11.44 -10.38 2.22
N LEU A 10 -10.15 -10.72 2.26
CA LEU A 10 -9.10 -9.93 1.60
C LEU A 10 -9.23 -9.96 0.07
N ASN A 11 -9.59 -11.10 -0.52
CA ASN A 11 -9.84 -11.20 -1.96
C ASN A 11 -10.95 -10.23 -2.40
N THR A 12 -12.04 -10.17 -1.65
CA THR A 12 -13.14 -9.23 -1.91
C THR A 12 -12.71 -7.79 -1.68
N PHE A 13 -11.99 -7.52 -0.59
CA PHE A 13 -11.52 -6.18 -0.24
C PHE A 13 -10.55 -5.61 -1.29
N PHE A 14 -9.63 -6.44 -1.77
CA PHE A 14 -8.66 -6.07 -2.78
C PHE A 14 -9.16 -6.21 -4.22
N GLN A 15 -10.35 -6.77 -4.43
CA GLN A 15 -10.90 -7.04 -5.77
C GLN A 15 -9.89 -7.80 -6.63
N VAL A 16 -9.38 -8.92 -6.10
CA VAL A 16 -8.23 -9.63 -6.70
C VAL A 16 -8.51 -10.15 -8.11
N GLU A 17 -9.76 -10.34 -8.48
CA GLU A 17 -10.19 -10.72 -9.82
C GLU A 17 -9.82 -9.71 -10.92
N ARG A 18 -9.45 -8.48 -10.53
CA ARG A 18 -8.97 -7.43 -11.47
C ARG A 18 -7.50 -7.61 -11.86
N TYR A 19 -6.81 -8.54 -11.22
CA TYR A 19 -5.38 -8.80 -11.42
C TYR A 19 -5.18 -10.13 -12.13
N ASN A 20 -4.06 -10.26 -12.86
CA ASN A 20 -3.66 -11.56 -13.39
C ASN A 20 -3.45 -12.57 -12.27
N GLU A 21 -3.67 -13.85 -12.52
CA GLU A 21 -3.60 -14.91 -11.49
C GLU A 21 -2.31 -14.87 -10.66
N GLU A 22 -1.17 -14.60 -11.29
CA GLU A 22 0.14 -14.50 -10.64
C GLU A 22 0.27 -13.28 -9.72
N GLU A 23 -0.55 -12.26 -9.91
CA GLU A 23 -0.52 -10.98 -9.17
C GLU A 23 -1.60 -10.89 -8.09
N GLN A 24 -2.59 -11.79 -8.08
CA GLN A 24 -3.73 -11.74 -7.16
C GLN A 24 -3.33 -11.84 -5.70
N GLY A 25 -2.31 -12.64 -5.38
CA GLY A 25 -1.98 -12.99 -4.01
C GLY A 25 -2.92 -14.05 -3.43
N GLY A 26 -2.97 -14.17 -2.11
CA GLY A 26 -3.79 -15.15 -1.41
C GLY A 26 -3.01 -15.97 -0.39
N ILE A 27 -3.37 -17.24 -0.21
CA ILE A 27 -2.68 -18.14 0.72
C ILE A 27 -1.30 -18.51 0.13
N TYR A 28 -0.25 -18.06 0.83
CA TYR A 28 1.14 -18.39 0.51
C TYR A 28 1.58 -19.71 1.18
N LEU A 29 1.20 -19.89 2.44
CA LEU A 29 1.41 -21.13 3.19
C LEU A 29 0.10 -21.52 3.87
N PRO A 30 -0.48 -22.69 3.54
CA PRO A 30 -1.74 -23.12 4.10
C PRO A 30 -1.60 -23.49 5.59
N SER A 31 -2.73 -23.39 6.33
CA SER A 31 -2.83 -23.79 7.73
C SER A 31 -4.24 -24.23 8.05
N THR A 32 -4.34 -25.23 8.90
CA THR A 32 -5.62 -25.72 9.47
C THR A 32 -5.92 -25.13 10.84
N ARG A 33 -4.96 -24.37 11.37
CA ARG A 33 -5.04 -23.75 12.70
C ARG A 33 -6.18 -22.72 12.79
N SER A 34 -6.84 -22.68 13.92
CA SER A 34 -7.76 -21.58 14.26
C SER A 34 -6.97 -20.31 14.57
N ILE A 35 -7.19 -19.25 13.81
CA ILE A 35 -6.46 -17.99 13.93
C ILE A 35 -7.17 -17.09 14.93
N LYS A 36 -6.47 -16.75 16.01
CA LYS A 36 -6.85 -15.76 17.02
C LYS A 36 -5.96 -14.52 16.94
N ARG A 37 -4.70 -14.70 16.53
CA ARG A 37 -3.70 -13.64 16.43
C ARG A 37 -3.02 -13.66 15.07
N LEU A 38 -3.28 -12.62 14.27
CA LEU A 38 -2.69 -12.40 12.96
C LEU A 38 -1.53 -11.41 13.11
N GLY A 39 -0.33 -11.80 12.70
CA GLY A 39 0.81 -10.92 12.58
C GLY A 39 0.82 -10.20 11.24
N LEU A 40 1.12 -8.90 11.23
CA LEU A 40 1.21 -8.10 10.00
C LEU A 40 2.64 -7.61 9.84
N ALA A 41 3.22 -7.84 8.68
CA ALA A 41 4.54 -7.30 8.31
C ALA A 41 4.64 -7.07 6.80
N LEU A 42 5.52 -6.16 6.40
CA LEU A 42 5.80 -5.92 4.99
C LEU A 42 6.60 -7.07 4.39
N GLU A 43 7.68 -7.47 5.04
CA GLU A 43 8.56 -8.54 4.58
C GLU A 43 9.24 -9.25 5.77
N PRO A 44 9.81 -10.45 5.57
CA PRO A 44 10.60 -11.11 6.60
C PRO A 44 11.84 -10.30 6.99
N TRP A 45 12.16 -10.32 8.31
CA TRP A 45 13.38 -9.73 8.88
C TRP A 45 14.02 -10.73 9.85
N ASP A 46 15.25 -10.48 10.27
CA ASP A 46 16.03 -11.42 11.11
C ASP A 46 15.34 -11.81 12.42
N GLY A 47 14.48 -10.95 12.96
CA GLY A 47 13.72 -11.21 14.20
C GLY A 47 12.36 -11.87 14.02
N LEU A 48 11.88 -12.07 12.78
CA LEU A 48 10.51 -12.51 12.49
C LEU A 48 10.14 -13.80 13.24
N TYR A 49 10.96 -14.82 13.17
CA TYR A 49 10.65 -16.15 13.73
C TYR A 49 10.56 -16.14 15.26
N ASN A 50 11.44 -15.38 15.91
CA ASN A 50 11.40 -15.16 17.35
C ASN A 50 10.17 -14.35 17.77
N TRP A 51 9.82 -13.33 16.98
CA TRP A 51 8.62 -12.53 17.19
C TRP A 51 7.36 -13.37 17.06
N VAL A 52 7.24 -14.19 16.02
CA VAL A 52 6.11 -15.11 15.82
C VAL A 52 5.93 -16.04 17.02
N LYS A 53 7.01 -16.62 17.52
CA LYS A 53 6.99 -17.51 18.69
C LYS A 53 6.62 -16.76 19.97
N SER A 54 7.29 -15.64 20.26
CA SER A 54 7.09 -14.88 21.51
C SER A 54 5.71 -14.23 21.60
N GLN A 55 5.15 -13.81 20.47
CA GLN A 55 3.83 -13.20 20.39
C GLN A 55 2.70 -14.21 20.16
N HIS A 56 3.02 -15.52 20.09
CA HIS A 56 2.03 -16.57 19.82
C HIS A 56 1.16 -16.26 18.60
N ILE A 57 1.81 -15.88 17.48
CA ILE A 57 1.13 -15.58 16.21
C ILE A 57 0.63 -16.89 15.61
N ASP A 58 -0.63 -16.91 15.19
CA ASP A 58 -1.25 -18.08 14.56
C ASP A 58 -1.16 -18.04 13.03
N ALA A 59 -1.11 -16.86 12.44
CA ALA A 59 -0.90 -16.66 11.01
C ALA A 59 -0.21 -15.33 10.74
N LEU A 60 0.41 -15.22 9.57
CA LEU A 60 1.07 -14.01 9.08
C LEU A 60 0.35 -13.45 7.85
N PHE A 61 0.26 -12.15 7.78
CA PHE A 61 0.10 -11.39 6.54
C PHE A 61 1.46 -10.78 6.20
N LEU A 62 1.99 -11.14 5.02
CA LEU A 62 3.24 -10.59 4.48
C LEU A 62 2.95 -9.95 3.12
N HIS A 63 3.32 -8.69 2.95
CA HIS A 63 3.25 -8.05 1.65
C HIS A 63 4.23 -8.66 0.65
N ARG A 64 5.47 -8.95 1.10
CA ARG A 64 6.54 -9.56 0.29
C ARG A 64 7.14 -10.79 0.99
N PRO A 65 6.63 -12.01 0.73
CA PRO A 65 7.08 -13.21 1.42
C PRO A 65 8.37 -13.82 0.84
N TRP A 66 8.97 -13.24 -0.18
CA TRP A 66 10.02 -13.86 -1.03
C TRP A 66 11.27 -14.34 -0.29
N LYS A 67 11.57 -13.79 0.88
CA LYS A 67 12.70 -14.20 1.73
C LYS A 67 12.26 -15.01 2.95
N LEU A 68 11.01 -15.49 2.95
CA LEU A 68 10.49 -16.25 4.07
C LEU A 68 11.09 -17.66 4.08
N ASP A 69 11.80 -18.00 5.14
CA ASP A 69 12.24 -19.36 5.41
C ASP A 69 11.13 -20.08 6.21
N VAL A 70 10.34 -20.87 5.49
CA VAL A 70 9.19 -21.57 6.06
C VAL A 70 9.59 -22.65 7.09
N GLU A 71 10.82 -23.17 7.01
CA GLU A 71 11.31 -24.19 7.94
C GLU A 71 11.56 -23.64 9.36
N GLN A 72 11.79 -22.33 9.46
CA GLN A 72 11.96 -21.66 10.76
C GLN A 72 10.64 -21.27 11.44
N LEU A 73 9.53 -21.32 10.72
CA LEU A 73 8.22 -21.03 11.28
C LEU A 73 7.77 -22.17 12.22
N PRO A 74 6.96 -21.85 13.26
CA PRO A 74 6.28 -22.87 14.02
C PRO A 74 5.39 -23.76 13.13
N PRO A 75 5.20 -25.05 13.48
CA PRO A 75 4.33 -25.95 12.73
C PRO A 75 2.93 -25.38 12.55
N ASP A 76 2.35 -25.61 11.36
CA ASP A 76 0.98 -25.22 10.99
C ASP A 76 0.70 -23.71 11.11
N ILE A 77 1.71 -22.87 10.91
CA ILE A 77 1.48 -21.42 10.79
C ILE A 77 1.00 -21.10 9.36
N GLY A 78 -0.09 -20.34 9.26
CA GLY A 78 -0.58 -19.88 7.97
C GLY A 78 0.10 -18.58 7.51
N VAL A 79 0.30 -18.44 6.21
CA VAL A 79 0.79 -17.18 5.62
C VAL A 79 -0.11 -16.75 4.47
N ILE A 80 -0.55 -15.51 4.52
CA ILE A 80 -1.30 -14.83 3.45
C ILE A 80 -0.40 -13.75 2.87
N SER A 81 -0.39 -13.60 1.56
CA SER A 81 0.38 -12.56 0.89
C SER A 81 -0.41 -11.87 -0.19
N TYR A 82 -0.37 -10.55 -0.19
CA TYR A 82 -0.87 -9.70 -1.26
C TYR A 82 0.16 -8.61 -1.53
N HIS A 83 0.69 -8.57 -2.74
CA HIS A 83 1.67 -7.56 -3.15
C HIS A 83 0.98 -6.42 -3.93
N LEU A 84 0.74 -6.63 -5.20
CA LEU A 84 0.18 -5.58 -6.07
C LEU A 84 -1.23 -5.10 -5.65
N PRO A 85 -2.17 -6.00 -5.25
CA PRO A 85 -3.46 -5.56 -4.74
C PRO A 85 -3.36 -4.70 -3.48
N PHE A 86 -2.42 -5.00 -2.59
CA PHE A 86 -2.13 -4.19 -1.41
C PHE A 86 -1.58 -2.81 -1.81
N ASP A 87 -0.59 -2.77 -2.69
CA ASP A 87 0.03 -1.51 -3.12
C ASP A 87 -1.00 -0.59 -3.77
N GLU A 88 -1.76 -1.08 -4.75
CA GLU A 88 -2.73 -0.27 -5.48
C GLU A 88 -3.93 0.17 -4.64
N SER A 89 -4.32 -0.61 -3.61
CA SER A 89 -5.48 -0.30 -2.77
C SER A 89 -5.16 0.50 -1.52
N LEU A 90 -3.96 0.34 -0.95
CA LEU A 90 -3.64 0.89 0.37
C LEU A 90 -2.42 1.84 0.39
N THR A 91 -1.62 1.86 -0.68
CA THR A 91 -0.42 2.69 -0.70
C THR A 91 -0.33 3.61 -1.92
N LEU A 92 -0.36 3.08 -3.11
CA LEU A 92 0.06 3.76 -4.33
C LEU A 92 -1.05 4.13 -5.31
N GLY A 93 -2.22 3.52 -5.19
CA GLY A 93 -3.31 3.72 -6.12
C GLY A 93 -4.28 4.83 -5.69
N PHE A 94 -5.56 4.65 -6.00
CA PHE A 94 -6.61 5.54 -5.53
C PHE A 94 -6.91 5.28 -4.05
N ASN A 95 -6.18 5.96 -3.18
CA ASN A 95 -6.21 5.72 -1.74
C ASN A 95 -6.84 6.91 -0.99
N THR A 96 -8.13 6.80 -0.66
CA THR A 96 -8.87 7.85 0.04
C THR A 96 -8.33 8.14 1.44
N ARG A 97 -7.76 7.15 2.13
CA ARG A 97 -7.15 7.36 3.46
C ARG A 97 -5.89 8.23 3.36
N LEU A 98 -5.08 8.02 2.33
CA LEU A 98 -3.91 8.86 2.08
C LEU A 98 -4.34 10.27 1.68
N ALA A 99 -5.41 10.39 0.89
CA ALA A 99 -5.99 11.69 0.54
C ALA A 99 -6.46 12.44 1.79
N ASP A 100 -7.16 11.77 2.72
CA ASP A 100 -7.61 12.37 3.99
C ASP A 100 -6.42 12.87 4.84
N VAL A 101 -5.37 12.06 4.96
CA VAL A 101 -4.13 12.44 5.66
C VAL A 101 -3.47 13.67 5.05
N LEU A 102 -3.47 13.76 3.72
CA LEU A 102 -2.92 14.91 2.99
C LEU A 102 -3.93 16.07 2.85
N SER A 103 -5.11 15.93 3.46
CA SER A 103 -6.21 16.91 3.39
C SER A 103 -6.65 17.22 1.95
N LEU A 104 -6.61 16.23 1.08
CA LEU A 104 -7.05 16.37 -0.31
C LEU A 104 -8.56 16.16 -0.43
N SER A 105 -9.21 16.98 -1.24
CA SER A 105 -10.63 16.90 -1.56
C SER A 105 -10.85 16.78 -3.08
N ASN A 106 -12.09 16.52 -3.50
CA ASN A 106 -12.47 16.40 -4.91
C ASN A 106 -11.54 15.46 -5.69
N LEU A 107 -11.44 14.21 -5.19
CA LEU A 107 -10.52 13.22 -5.71
C LEU A 107 -10.95 12.75 -7.11
N GLU A 108 -9.98 12.68 -8.01
CA GLU A 108 -10.09 12.13 -9.35
C GLU A 108 -9.07 11.00 -9.53
N VAL A 109 -9.43 9.97 -10.29
CA VAL A 109 -8.47 8.91 -10.68
C VAL A 109 -7.37 9.55 -11.55
N PHE A 110 -6.12 9.17 -11.29
CA PHE A 110 -4.97 9.65 -12.03
C PHE A 110 -4.04 8.51 -12.41
N GLY A 111 -3.72 8.46 -13.69
CA GLY A 111 -2.93 7.38 -14.27
C GLY A 111 -3.64 6.02 -14.20
N GLU A 112 -3.45 5.23 -15.22
CA GLU A 112 -4.02 3.87 -15.30
C GLU A 112 -2.98 2.87 -15.79
N LYS A 113 -3.03 1.67 -15.22
CA LYS A 113 -2.27 0.51 -15.68
C LYS A 113 -3.21 -0.69 -15.79
N GLN A 114 -3.37 -1.25 -16.99
CA GLN A 114 -4.26 -2.39 -17.23
C GLN A 114 -5.70 -2.15 -16.71
N ASN A 115 -6.25 -0.97 -16.97
CA ASN A 115 -7.56 -0.52 -16.49
C ASN A 115 -7.70 -0.44 -14.95
N ARG A 116 -6.59 -0.34 -14.23
CA ARG A 116 -6.59 -0.11 -12.78
C ARG A 116 -6.00 1.26 -12.46
N PRO A 117 -6.61 2.05 -11.56
CA PRO A 117 -6.04 3.33 -11.14
C PRO A 117 -4.72 3.10 -10.40
N ILE A 118 -3.70 3.86 -10.77
CA ILE A 118 -2.37 3.82 -10.13
C ILE A 118 -2.05 5.08 -9.33
N GLY A 119 -2.97 6.01 -9.27
CA GLY A 119 -2.83 7.25 -8.54
C GLY A 119 -4.13 8.02 -8.42
N MET A 120 -4.05 9.19 -7.83
CA MET A 120 -5.17 10.12 -7.65
C MET A 120 -4.68 11.56 -7.78
N ILE A 121 -5.59 12.43 -8.17
CA ILE A 121 -5.43 13.88 -8.09
C ILE A 121 -6.47 14.40 -7.11
N GLY A 122 -6.09 15.37 -6.27
CA GLY A 122 -6.99 16.04 -5.36
C GLY A 122 -6.68 17.51 -5.20
N GLN A 123 -7.68 18.26 -4.77
CA GLN A 123 -7.51 19.67 -4.38
C GLN A 123 -6.93 19.72 -2.97
N ALA A 124 -5.80 20.40 -2.82
CA ALA A 124 -5.22 20.73 -1.53
C ALA A 124 -5.84 22.03 -0.99
N PRO A 125 -5.98 22.17 0.35
CA PRO A 125 -6.23 23.51 0.91
C PRO A 125 -5.07 24.41 0.48
N ASN A 126 -5.39 25.68 0.11
CA ASN A 126 -4.38 26.64 -0.30
C ASN A 126 -3.25 26.72 0.74
N GLN A 127 -2.10 26.19 0.39
CA GLN A 127 -0.95 26.13 1.28
C GLN A 127 0.36 26.19 0.49
N SER A 128 1.43 26.59 1.17
CA SER A 128 2.74 26.62 0.55
C SER A 128 3.29 25.22 0.30
N PHE A 129 4.16 25.10 -0.68
CA PHE A 129 4.89 23.87 -0.93
C PHE A 129 5.62 23.34 0.33
N THR A 130 6.19 24.26 1.14
CA THR A 130 6.83 23.92 2.41
C THR A 130 5.86 23.25 3.38
N ASN A 131 4.61 23.71 3.47
CA ASN A 131 3.61 23.10 4.34
C ASN A 131 3.26 21.67 3.91
N ILE A 132 3.14 21.44 2.61
CA ILE A 132 2.94 20.08 2.08
C ILE A 132 4.13 19.18 2.40
N CYS A 133 5.35 19.65 2.22
CA CYS A 133 6.55 18.91 2.59
C CYS A 133 6.57 18.55 4.08
N ASN A 134 6.19 19.48 4.95
CA ASN A 134 6.10 19.23 6.39
C ASN A 134 5.03 18.18 6.71
N CYS A 135 3.85 18.25 6.10
CA CYS A 135 2.81 17.25 6.25
C CYS A 135 3.29 15.85 5.81
N ILE A 136 3.94 15.74 4.66
CA ILE A 136 4.52 14.48 4.19
C ILE A 136 5.56 13.95 5.18
N LYS A 137 6.41 14.83 5.72
CA LYS A 137 7.41 14.44 6.72
C LYS A 137 6.81 13.98 8.03
N GLU A 138 5.73 14.61 8.49
CA GLU A 138 5.00 14.18 9.70
C GLU A 138 4.36 12.79 9.53
N VAL A 139 3.85 12.50 8.34
CA VAL A 139 3.17 11.24 8.03
C VAL A 139 4.15 10.09 7.78
N PHE A 140 5.22 10.34 7.02
CA PHE A 140 6.14 9.31 6.54
C PHE A 140 7.53 9.35 7.20
N ASN A 141 7.78 10.26 8.14
CA ASN A 141 9.06 10.57 8.80
C ASN A 141 10.11 11.18 7.88
N GLU A 142 10.19 10.76 6.64
CA GLU A 142 11.20 11.22 5.67
C GLU A 142 10.61 11.31 4.25
N TYR A 143 11.33 11.98 3.38
CA TYR A 143 11.17 11.92 1.94
C TYR A 143 12.55 11.72 1.30
N GLU A 144 12.61 10.92 0.26
CA GLU A 144 13.87 10.60 -0.40
C GLU A 144 14.44 11.80 -1.16
N GLN A 145 13.56 12.57 -1.81
CA GLN A 145 13.95 13.72 -2.61
C GLN A 145 12.86 14.78 -2.69
N ILE A 146 13.26 16.06 -2.64
CA ILE A 146 12.41 17.21 -2.93
C ILE A 146 12.96 17.97 -4.13
N ARG A 147 12.07 18.36 -5.04
CA ARG A 147 12.35 19.32 -6.11
C ARG A 147 11.23 20.34 -6.17
N ALA A 148 11.53 21.59 -5.84
CA ALA A 148 10.61 22.70 -5.99
C ALA A 148 10.82 23.39 -7.35
N ALA A 149 9.74 23.62 -8.08
CA ALA A 149 9.77 24.40 -9.33
C ALA A 149 9.48 25.89 -9.09
N SER A 150 8.64 26.20 -8.11
CA SER A 150 8.32 27.58 -7.69
C SER A 150 7.88 27.59 -6.23
N GLU A 151 7.87 28.77 -5.59
CA GLU A 151 7.36 28.98 -4.24
C GLU A 151 5.84 29.27 -4.24
N SER A 152 5.13 29.00 -5.34
CA SER A 152 3.71 29.25 -5.46
C SER A 152 2.88 28.39 -4.50
N GLU A 153 1.69 28.87 -4.19
CA GLU A 153 0.71 28.08 -3.44
C GLU A 153 0.38 26.80 -4.19
N VAL A 154 0.33 25.69 -3.46
CA VAL A 154 -0.12 24.41 -3.99
C VAL A 154 -1.62 24.31 -3.82
N LYS A 155 -2.32 24.10 -4.93
CA LYS A 155 -3.78 24.00 -5.01
C LYS A 155 -4.26 22.63 -5.44
N LYS A 156 -3.46 21.93 -6.22
CA LYS A 156 -3.79 20.61 -6.76
C LYS A 156 -2.60 19.70 -6.68
N VAL A 157 -2.79 18.49 -6.15
CA VAL A 157 -1.74 17.52 -5.88
C VAL A 157 -2.07 16.21 -6.59
N ALA A 158 -1.10 15.64 -7.28
CA ALA A 158 -1.16 14.26 -7.78
C ALA A 158 -0.34 13.34 -6.88
N VAL A 159 -0.92 12.21 -6.54
CA VAL A 159 -0.23 11.12 -5.81
C VAL A 159 -0.24 9.88 -6.70
N VAL A 160 0.92 9.29 -6.93
CA VAL A 160 1.06 8.14 -7.83
C VAL A 160 2.16 7.21 -7.36
N GLY A 161 1.98 5.91 -7.58
CA GLY A 161 2.90 4.87 -7.13
C GLY A 161 4.23 4.79 -7.87
N ALA A 162 4.29 5.27 -9.11
CA ALA A 162 5.51 5.31 -9.90
C ALA A 162 5.52 6.57 -10.74
N MET A 163 6.54 7.40 -10.56
CA MET A 163 6.68 8.63 -11.32
C MET A 163 7.40 8.37 -12.64
N THR A 164 6.75 8.72 -13.75
CA THR A 164 7.35 8.72 -15.09
C THR A 164 7.18 10.09 -15.73
N ASP A 165 7.99 10.42 -16.74
CA ASP A 165 7.86 11.67 -17.48
C ASP A 165 6.46 11.86 -18.08
N LEU A 166 5.82 10.75 -18.49
CA LEU A 166 4.47 10.78 -19.04
C LEU A 166 3.46 11.23 -17.96
N LEU A 167 3.50 10.62 -16.78
CA LEU A 167 2.62 10.95 -15.67
C LEU A 167 2.85 12.38 -15.16
N VAL A 168 4.09 12.84 -15.13
CA VAL A 168 4.39 14.26 -14.77
C VAL A 168 3.75 15.23 -15.75
N ARG A 169 3.84 14.95 -17.07
CA ARG A 169 3.20 15.79 -18.10
C ARG A 169 1.68 15.73 -18.04
N GLU A 170 1.13 14.56 -17.79
CA GLU A 170 -0.30 14.35 -17.58
C GLU A 170 -0.80 15.13 -16.36
N ALA A 171 -0.11 15.01 -15.21
CA ALA A 171 -0.43 15.79 -14.01
C ALA A 171 -0.41 17.31 -14.29
N ALA A 172 0.60 17.80 -14.97
CA ALA A 172 0.68 19.21 -15.37
C ALA A 172 -0.51 19.62 -16.26
N SER A 173 -0.95 18.76 -17.19
CA SER A 173 -2.12 19.04 -18.05
C SER A 173 -3.43 19.09 -17.26
N HIS A 174 -3.50 18.42 -16.11
CA HIS A 174 -4.61 18.49 -15.15
C HIS A 174 -4.51 19.68 -14.19
N GLY A 175 -3.52 20.55 -14.36
CA GLY A 175 -3.32 21.73 -13.53
C GLY A 175 -2.77 21.42 -12.14
N VAL A 176 -2.10 20.30 -11.97
CA VAL A 176 -1.31 19.99 -10.78
C VAL A 176 -0.12 20.95 -10.72
N ASN A 177 0.13 21.54 -9.57
CA ASN A 177 1.13 22.61 -9.39
C ASN A 177 1.93 22.43 -8.10
#